data_160c9b8d66e3581fc666f5a5f209fc4b
#
_entry.id   160c9b8d66e3581fc666f5a5f209fc4b
#
_cell.length_a   1.000
_cell.length_b   1.000
_cell.length_c   1.000
_cell.angle_alpha   90.00
_cell.angle_beta   90.00
_cell.angle_gamma   90.00
#
_symmetry.space_group_name_H-M   'P 1'
#
loop_
_entity.id
_entity.type
_entity.pdbx_description
1 polymer ?
#
loop_
_entity_poly.entity_id
_entity_poly.type
_entity_poly.pdbx_seq_one_letter_code
_entity_poly.pdbx_strand_id
1 'polypeptide(L)'
;MAGAVRGMLEPGGMFGDFRVLKELGRGGMGAVYLLKDEETGANYAAKILYPEAEIRDHKDAVGRFLREAEIAMAVEHPNLVHVYAVGRDPETRLGYMIMDYLPGGSLHDLIMKRLVLKQGPLPIRQSVTLVRQIASALCAVERSGVVHRDIKSENILFDEEGVAKLTDLGIAKRTNAGPKDMTLTLTNVMIGTPAYMAPEHLMDSKKVDIRSDIYSLGIVLWEMLAGEPPNAGLTTSELIAKASRRKRIPDIRTKRPHLPRRIVILLRKMTSPRAEARFQHPEEILTFLDEYAERTRRNFQMFFAGVAAVSSAVLLLAVWILLRAH
;
A
#
# COMPACT_ATOMS: atom_id res chain seq x y z
N MET A 1 6.70 35.13 2.10
CA MET A 1 6.05 34.66 3.34
C MET A 1 4.78 33.95 2.92
N ALA A 2 4.75 32.63 2.96
CA ALA A 2 3.54 31.87 2.70
C ALA A 2 2.59 32.15 3.87
N GLY A 3 1.40 32.71 3.58
CA GLY A 3 0.40 33.01 4.60
C GLY A 3 0.02 31.72 5.33
N ALA A 4 0.12 31.74 6.65
CA ALA A 4 -0.39 30.67 7.49
C ALA A 4 -1.88 30.48 7.17
N VAL A 5 -2.26 29.26 6.80
CA VAL A 5 -3.66 28.87 6.59
C VAL A 5 -4.37 29.05 7.94
N ARG A 6 -5.25 30.04 8.07
CA ARG A 6 -5.99 30.32 9.31
C ARG A 6 -6.79 29.06 9.71
N GLY A 7 -6.52 28.53 10.89
CA GLY A 7 -7.27 27.40 11.47
C GLY A 7 -6.55 26.04 11.44
N MET A 8 -5.28 25.97 11.01
CA MET A 8 -4.49 24.74 11.16
C MET A 8 -3.89 24.65 12.58
N LEU A 9 -3.61 23.41 13.04
CA LEU A 9 -3.05 23.18 14.36
C LEU A 9 -1.61 23.68 14.44
N GLU A 10 -1.25 24.30 15.56
CA GLU A 10 0.11 24.77 15.82
C GLU A 10 0.83 23.83 16.80
N PRO A 11 2.11 23.46 16.53
CA PRO A 11 2.90 22.70 17.49
C PRO A 11 2.94 23.37 18.88
N GLY A 12 2.72 22.57 19.93
CA GLY A 12 2.61 23.03 21.31
C GLY A 12 1.18 23.44 21.73
N GLY A 13 0.27 23.65 20.78
CA GLY A 13 -1.15 23.91 21.05
C GLY A 13 -1.91 22.67 21.50
N MET A 14 -3.17 22.88 21.91
CA MET A 14 -4.10 21.79 22.28
C MET A 14 -5.12 21.56 21.16
N PHE A 15 -5.51 20.31 20.96
CA PHE A 15 -6.63 19.90 20.13
C PHE A 15 -7.50 18.92 20.93
N GLY A 16 -8.58 19.42 21.53
CA GLY A 16 -9.29 18.70 22.58
C GLY A 16 -8.34 18.35 23.73
N ASP A 17 -8.30 17.08 24.12
CA ASP A 17 -7.44 16.57 25.19
C ASP A 17 -6.01 16.22 24.72
N PHE A 18 -5.70 16.48 23.48
CA PHE A 18 -4.43 16.13 22.86
C PHE A 18 -3.52 17.34 22.70
N ARG A 19 -2.23 17.17 23.02
CA ARG A 19 -1.19 18.13 22.68
C ARG A 19 -0.68 17.89 21.25
N VAL A 20 -0.64 18.92 20.44
CA VAL A 20 -0.07 18.88 19.09
C VAL A 20 1.45 18.91 19.20
N LEU A 21 2.12 17.84 18.80
CA LEU A 21 3.59 17.75 18.85
C LEU A 21 4.25 18.33 17.59
N LYS A 22 3.79 17.93 16.42
CA LYS A 22 4.34 18.39 15.13
C LYS A 22 3.40 18.03 13.97
N GLU A 23 3.60 18.68 12.84
CA GLU A 23 3.04 18.24 11.56
C GLU A 23 3.84 17.05 11.02
N LEU A 24 3.16 15.97 10.61
CA LEU A 24 3.75 14.77 10.00
C LEU A 24 3.78 14.86 8.49
N GLY A 25 2.80 15.55 7.89
CA GLY A 25 2.71 15.70 6.46
C GLY A 25 1.52 16.58 6.05
N ARG A 26 1.57 17.04 4.80
CA ARG A 26 0.56 17.95 4.24
C ARG A 26 0.17 17.49 2.85
N GLY A 27 -1.12 17.47 2.57
CA GLY A 27 -1.69 17.05 1.29
C GLY A 27 -2.68 18.07 0.72
N GLY A 28 -3.29 17.73 -0.40
CA GLY A 28 -4.24 18.62 -1.09
C GLY A 28 -5.53 18.93 -0.33
N MET A 29 -5.93 18.07 0.62
CA MET A 29 -7.20 18.21 1.36
C MET A 29 -6.99 18.55 2.84
N GLY A 30 -5.76 18.52 3.35
CA GLY A 30 -5.51 18.74 4.78
C GLY A 30 -4.08 18.41 5.18
N ALA A 31 -3.84 18.39 6.49
CA ALA A 31 -2.56 18.03 7.06
C ALA A 31 -2.74 16.93 8.13
N VAL A 32 -1.67 16.18 8.36
CA VAL A 32 -1.60 15.14 9.39
C VAL A 32 -0.66 15.61 10.49
N TYR A 33 -1.11 15.51 11.74
CA TYR A 33 -0.39 15.94 12.92
C TYR A 33 -0.12 14.75 13.84
N LEU A 34 1.04 14.78 14.51
CA LEU A 34 1.31 13.94 15.66
C LEU A 34 0.71 14.59 16.89
N LEU A 35 -0.16 13.86 17.55
CA LEU A 35 -0.81 14.24 18.79
C LEU A 35 -0.31 13.37 19.93
N LYS A 36 -0.24 13.93 21.13
CA LYS A 36 -0.02 13.22 22.38
C LYS A 36 -1.22 13.40 23.29
N ASP A 37 -1.78 12.32 23.74
CA ASP A 37 -2.78 12.31 24.78
C ASP A 37 -2.14 12.70 26.12
N GLU A 38 -2.62 13.75 26.75
CA GLU A 38 -2.03 14.27 27.99
C GLU A 38 -2.31 13.39 29.21
N GLU A 39 -3.37 12.58 29.19
CA GLU A 39 -3.74 11.68 30.28
C GLU A 39 -2.94 10.37 30.21
N THR A 40 -2.94 9.73 29.05
CA THR A 40 -2.33 8.41 28.86
C THR A 40 -0.86 8.47 28.42
N GLY A 41 -0.44 9.62 27.88
CA GLY A 41 0.88 9.79 27.25
C GLY A 41 1.02 9.11 25.89
N ALA A 42 -0.04 8.49 25.35
CA ALA A 42 -0.03 7.80 24.07
C ALA A 42 0.03 8.77 22.90
N ASN A 43 0.65 8.32 21.80
CA ASN A 43 0.77 9.07 20.56
C ASN A 43 -0.28 8.62 19.54
N TYR A 44 -0.89 9.61 18.87
CA TYR A 44 -1.87 9.41 17.80
C TYR A 44 -1.50 10.25 16.58
N ALA A 45 -2.03 9.86 15.42
CA ALA A 45 -2.02 10.71 14.24
C ALA A 45 -3.41 11.33 14.06
N ALA A 46 -3.46 12.64 13.77
CA ALA A 46 -4.71 13.30 13.43
C ALA A 46 -4.64 13.89 12.03
N LYS A 47 -5.54 13.45 11.16
CA LYS A 47 -5.74 14.05 9.83
C LYS A 47 -6.80 15.16 9.97
N ILE A 48 -6.38 16.39 9.71
CA ILE A 48 -7.21 17.59 9.80
C ILE A 48 -7.45 18.11 8.38
N LEU A 49 -8.72 18.28 8.02
CA LEU A 49 -9.09 18.87 6.73
C LEU A 49 -8.87 20.39 6.73
N TYR A 50 -8.51 20.92 5.56
CA TYR A 50 -8.54 22.35 5.34
C TYR A 50 -9.97 22.88 5.47
N PRO A 51 -10.16 24.17 5.84
CA PRO A 51 -11.45 24.81 5.80
C PRO A 51 -12.12 24.65 4.43
N GLU A 52 -13.44 24.45 4.41
CA GLU A 52 -14.19 24.22 3.15
C GLU A 52 -13.95 25.31 2.11
N ALA A 53 -13.72 26.57 2.54
CA ALA A 53 -13.41 27.71 1.67
C ALA A 53 -12.07 27.58 0.92
N GLU A 54 -11.14 26.74 1.40
CA GLU A 54 -9.82 26.52 0.81
C GLU A 54 -9.76 25.26 -0.04
N ILE A 55 -10.76 24.37 0.08
CA ILE A 55 -10.88 23.17 -0.75
C ILE A 55 -11.52 23.57 -2.07
N ARG A 56 -10.71 23.85 -3.08
CA ARG A 56 -11.20 24.18 -4.43
C ARG A 56 -12.07 23.03 -4.98
N ASP A 57 -13.26 23.34 -5.44
CA ASP A 57 -14.19 22.49 -6.22
C ASP A 57 -14.92 21.35 -5.49
N HIS A 58 -15.01 21.32 -4.15
CA HIS A 58 -15.70 20.23 -3.48
C HIS A 58 -16.83 20.70 -2.54
N LYS A 59 -18.01 20.95 -3.12
CA LYS A 59 -19.24 20.95 -2.31
C LYS A 59 -19.31 19.64 -1.50
N ASP A 60 -19.41 19.75 -0.17
CA ASP A 60 -19.50 18.62 0.76
C ASP A 60 -18.23 17.74 0.91
N ALA A 61 -17.03 18.34 0.79
CA ALA A 61 -15.77 17.61 1.01
C ALA A 61 -15.66 17.03 2.45
N VAL A 62 -16.09 17.80 3.45
CA VAL A 62 -16.10 17.37 4.85
C VAL A 62 -17.09 16.24 5.08
N GLY A 63 -18.30 16.32 4.52
CA GLY A 63 -19.28 15.24 4.65
C GLY A 63 -18.81 13.93 4.02
N ARG A 64 -18.08 14.00 2.91
CA ARG A 64 -17.46 12.81 2.32
C ARG A 64 -16.37 12.23 3.20
N PHE A 65 -15.46 13.08 3.68
CA PHE A 65 -14.40 12.68 4.61
C PHE A 65 -14.95 11.98 5.86
N LEU A 66 -16.00 12.55 6.48
CA LEU A 66 -16.62 11.96 7.67
C LEU A 66 -17.18 10.58 7.37
N ARG A 67 -17.93 10.42 6.27
CA ARG A 67 -18.44 9.11 5.85
C ARG A 67 -17.34 8.08 5.58
N GLU A 68 -16.22 8.51 5.04
CA GLU A 68 -15.04 7.66 4.82
C GLU A 68 -14.43 7.18 6.11
N ALA A 69 -14.25 8.12 7.02
CA ALA A 69 -13.69 7.84 8.31
C ALA A 69 -14.62 6.95 9.16
N GLU A 70 -15.94 7.11 9.08
CA GLU A 70 -16.91 6.21 9.72
C GLU A 70 -16.81 4.78 9.20
N ILE A 71 -16.61 4.62 7.89
CA ILE A 71 -16.40 3.29 7.29
C ILE A 71 -15.04 2.72 7.73
N ALA A 72 -13.99 3.56 7.77
CA ALA A 72 -12.68 3.13 8.24
C ALA A 72 -12.69 2.66 9.69
N MET A 73 -13.47 3.34 10.57
CA MET A 73 -13.69 2.93 11.97
C MET A 73 -14.36 1.56 12.09
N ALA A 74 -15.22 1.20 11.15
CA ALA A 74 -15.97 -0.06 11.19
C ALA A 74 -15.16 -1.28 10.74
N VAL A 75 -13.97 -1.09 10.16
CA VAL A 75 -13.15 -2.18 9.60
C VAL A 75 -11.90 -2.39 10.43
N GLU A 76 -11.93 -3.37 11.31
CA GLU A 76 -10.78 -3.73 12.14
C GLU A 76 -9.94 -4.85 11.50
N HIS A 77 -8.63 -4.61 11.41
CA HIS A 77 -7.68 -5.64 10.95
C HIS A 77 -6.25 -5.26 11.37
N PRO A 78 -5.38 -6.21 11.78
CA PRO A 78 -4.01 -5.91 12.22
C PRO A 78 -3.14 -5.19 11.17
N ASN A 79 -3.46 -5.35 9.88
CA ASN A 79 -2.78 -4.65 8.78
C ASN A 79 -3.59 -3.48 8.19
N LEU A 80 -4.55 -2.93 8.94
CA LEU A 80 -5.19 -1.64 8.68
C LEU A 80 -4.85 -0.67 9.79
N VAL A 81 -4.75 0.61 9.46
CA VAL A 81 -4.66 1.68 10.45
C VAL A 81 -5.98 1.76 11.18
N HIS A 82 -5.95 1.67 12.52
CA HIS A 82 -7.16 1.81 13.32
C HIS A 82 -7.55 3.28 13.46
N VAL A 83 -8.84 3.58 13.30
CA VAL A 83 -9.42 4.92 13.46
C VAL A 83 -10.20 4.94 14.74
N TYR A 84 -9.80 5.81 15.68
CA TYR A 84 -10.40 5.93 17.03
C TYR A 84 -11.56 6.88 17.07
N ALA A 85 -11.43 8.02 16.36
CA ALA A 85 -12.45 9.06 16.39
C ALA A 85 -12.49 9.82 15.07
N VAL A 86 -13.68 10.30 14.74
CA VAL A 86 -13.93 11.14 13.58
C VAL A 86 -14.98 12.16 13.94
N GLY A 87 -14.84 13.39 13.46
CA GLY A 87 -15.81 14.44 13.78
C GLY A 87 -15.48 15.79 13.17
N ARG A 88 -16.22 16.79 13.65
CA ARG A 88 -15.92 18.21 13.42
C ARG A 88 -15.56 18.85 14.76
N ASP A 89 -14.44 19.51 14.80
CA ASP A 89 -14.06 20.30 15.95
C ASP A 89 -15.09 21.42 16.20
N PRO A 90 -15.61 21.59 17.43
CA PRO A 90 -16.68 22.53 17.70
C PRO A 90 -16.27 24.00 17.56
N GLU A 91 -15.00 24.34 17.80
CA GLU A 91 -14.48 25.70 17.77
C GLU A 91 -14.06 26.10 16.35
N THR A 92 -13.21 25.27 15.72
CA THR A 92 -12.64 25.57 14.41
C THR A 92 -13.53 25.11 13.25
N ARG A 93 -14.50 24.21 13.50
CA ARG A 93 -15.36 23.56 12.51
C ARG A 93 -14.62 22.68 11.52
N LEU A 94 -13.34 22.42 11.75
CA LEU A 94 -12.51 21.55 10.90
C LEU A 94 -12.95 20.09 11.06
N GLY A 95 -12.97 19.37 9.94
CA GLY A 95 -13.12 17.92 9.96
C GLY A 95 -11.84 17.26 10.43
N TYR A 96 -11.95 16.26 11.30
CA TYR A 96 -10.79 15.53 11.80
C TYR A 96 -11.04 14.02 11.84
N MET A 97 -9.93 13.27 11.81
CA MET A 97 -9.86 11.82 12.04
C MET A 97 -8.64 11.53 12.90
N ILE A 98 -8.86 10.87 14.06
CA ILE A 98 -7.80 10.42 14.97
C ILE A 98 -7.57 8.94 14.73
N MET A 99 -6.32 8.55 14.53
CA MET A 99 -5.92 7.19 14.13
C MET A 99 -4.59 6.78 14.74
N ASP A 100 -4.19 5.51 14.58
CA ASP A 100 -2.87 5.01 14.95
C ASP A 100 -1.76 5.94 14.46
N TYR A 101 -0.80 6.26 15.33
CA TYR A 101 0.48 6.81 14.92
C TYR A 101 1.45 5.68 14.59
N LEU A 102 2.01 5.67 13.40
CA LEU A 102 2.91 4.64 12.89
C LEU A 102 4.30 5.24 12.66
N PRO A 103 5.25 5.02 13.58
CA PRO A 103 6.56 5.69 13.55
C PRO A 103 7.54 5.09 12.53
N GLY A 104 7.26 3.91 11.99
CA GLY A 104 8.17 3.20 11.09
C GLY A 104 8.30 3.80 9.68
N GLY A 105 7.54 4.88 9.39
CA GLY A 105 7.52 5.52 8.07
C GLY A 105 6.74 4.71 7.03
N SER A 106 6.79 5.12 5.75
CA SER A 106 6.09 4.47 4.67
C SER A 106 6.93 3.43 3.93
N LEU A 107 6.28 2.55 3.19
CA LEU A 107 6.96 1.63 2.27
C LEU A 107 7.71 2.42 1.18
N HIS A 108 7.18 3.56 0.75
CA HIS A 108 7.87 4.47 -0.16
C HIS A 108 9.20 4.95 0.44
N ASP A 109 9.20 5.42 1.70
CA ASP A 109 10.42 5.86 2.40
C ASP A 109 11.44 4.72 2.50
N LEU A 110 10.97 3.50 2.79
CA LEU A 110 11.84 2.32 2.84
C LEU A 110 12.48 2.04 1.48
N ILE A 111 11.73 2.10 0.38
CA ILE A 111 12.23 1.89 -0.99
C ILE A 111 13.25 2.98 -1.33
N MET A 112 12.92 4.25 -1.10
CA MET A 112 13.81 5.38 -1.38
C MET A 112 15.10 5.33 -0.56
N LYS A 113 15.01 5.02 0.73
CA LYS A 113 16.18 4.82 1.59
C LYS A 113 17.12 3.75 1.04
N ARG A 114 16.59 2.61 0.58
CA ARG A 114 17.38 1.53 -0.02
C ARG A 114 18.06 1.96 -1.31
N LEU A 115 17.39 2.74 -2.15
CA LEU A 115 17.97 3.29 -3.39
C LEU A 115 19.13 4.24 -3.07
N VAL A 116 18.94 5.19 -2.15
CA VAL A 116 19.97 6.14 -1.71
C VAL A 116 21.19 5.39 -1.14
N LEU A 117 20.96 4.36 -0.32
CA LEU A 117 22.00 3.52 0.27
C LEU A 117 22.57 2.47 -0.69
N LYS A 118 22.16 2.46 -1.96
CA LYS A 118 22.58 1.49 -2.98
C LYS A 118 22.40 0.01 -2.57
N GLN A 119 21.42 -0.27 -1.72
CA GLN A 119 21.08 -1.62 -1.26
C GLN A 119 20.24 -2.41 -2.28
N GLY A 120 19.86 -1.76 -3.37
CA GLY A 120 18.99 -2.33 -4.41
C GLY A 120 17.54 -2.55 -3.96
N PRO A 121 16.71 -3.18 -4.81
CA PRO A 121 15.31 -3.46 -4.52
C PRO A 121 15.11 -4.33 -3.27
N LEU A 122 13.88 -4.36 -2.73
CA LEU A 122 13.57 -5.18 -1.56
C LEU A 122 13.85 -6.68 -1.81
N PRO A 123 14.28 -7.42 -0.78
CA PRO A 123 14.38 -8.88 -0.82
C PRO A 123 13.00 -9.51 -1.16
N ILE A 124 13.01 -10.55 -1.99
CA ILE A 124 11.77 -11.23 -2.42
C ILE A 124 10.93 -11.68 -1.21
N ARG A 125 11.58 -12.26 -0.19
CA ARG A 125 10.90 -12.71 1.03
C ARG A 125 10.15 -11.57 1.71
N GLN A 126 10.80 -10.40 1.88
CA GLN A 126 10.18 -9.23 2.48
C GLN A 126 9.02 -8.72 1.62
N SER A 127 9.21 -8.62 0.30
CA SER A 127 8.14 -8.20 -0.63
C SER A 127 6.92 -9.13 -0.56
N VAL A 128 7.14 -10.45 -0.48
CA VAL A 128 6.06 -11.45 -0.35
C VAL A 128 5.33 -11.31 0.99
N THR A 129 6.06 -11.09 2.09
CA THR A 129 5.46 -10.84 3.41
C THR A 129 4.57 -9.60 3.39
N LEU A 130 5.05 -8.51 2.83
CA LEU A 130 4.28 -7.25 2.72
C LEU A 130 3.02 -7.43 1.84
N VAL A 131 3.14 -8.10 0.69
CA VAL A 131 1.97 -8.41 -0.15
C VAL A 131 0.95 -9.24 0.62
N ARG A 132 1.38 -10.22 1.41
CA ARG A 132 0.50 -11.05 2.25
C ARG A 132 -0.24 -10.19 3.28
N GLN A 133 0.45 -9.32 3.99
CA GLN A 133 -0.13 -8.42 4.99
C GLN A 133 -1.20 -7.52 4.38
N ILE A 134 -0.90 -6.87 3.25
CA ILE A 134 -1.85 -5.98 2.59
C ILE A 134 -2.99 -6.76 1.91
N ALA A 135 -2.74 -7.93 1.32
CA ALA A 135 -3.82 -8.78 0.80
C ALA A 135 -4.78 -9.24 1.92
N SER A 136 -4.26 -9.53 3.12
CA SER A 136 -5.09 -9.85 4.30
C SER A 136 -5.95 -8.66 4.72
N ALA A 137 -5.39 -7.44 4.74
CA ALA A 137 -6.15 -6.21 4.97
C ALA A 137 -7.27 -6.03 3.92
N LEU A 138 -6.96 -6.27 2.64
CA LEU A 138 -7.94 -6.18 1.56
C LEU A 138 -9.08 -7.20 1.68
N CYS A 139 -8.86 -8.38 2.28
CA CYS A 139 -9.94 -9.30 2.58
C CYS A 139 -10.93 -8.70 3.61
N ALA A 140 -10.46 -7.96 4.60
CA ALA A 140 -11.32 -7.27 5.56
C ALA A 140 -12.09 -6.11 4.89
N VAL A 141 -11.41 -5.33 4.06
CA VAL A 141 -12.00 -4.24 3.27
C VAL A 141 -13.10 -4.77 2.33
N GLU A 142 -12.84 -5.87 1.62
CA GLU A 142 -13.83 -6.50 0.73
C GLU A 142 -15.07 -6.97 1.48
N ARG A 143 -14.91 -7.64 2.64
CA ARG A 143 -16.01 -8.11 3.49
C ARG A 143 -16.91 -6.97 3.97
N SER A 144 -16.37 -5.76 4.15
CA SER A 144 -17.16 -4.56 4.48
C SER A 144 -17.86 -3.91 3.27
N GLY A 145 -17.75 -4.51 2.07
CA GLY A 145 -18.35 -3.99 0.85
C GLY A 145 -17.67 -2.73 0.32
N VAL A 146 -16.44 -2.47 0.74
CA VAL A 146 -15.65 -1.28 0.39
C VAL A 146 -14.55 -1.62 -0.61
N VAL A 147 -14.13 -0.64 -1.38
CA VAL A 147 -12.97 -0.68 -2.27
C VAL A 147 -12.01 0.42 -1.82
N HIS A 148 -10.73 0.11 -1.64
CA HIS A 148 -9.74 1.06 -1.10
C HIS A 148 -9.42 2.21 -2.06
N ARG A 149 -9.22 1.92 -3.34
CA ARG A 149 -9.03 2.88 -4.45
C ARG A 149 -7.74 3.73 -4.44
N ASP A 150 -6.92 3.64 -3.42
CA ASP A 150 -5.66 4.42 -3.31
C ASP A 150 -4.49 3.60 -2.75
N ILE A 151 -4.34 2.36 -3.21
CA ILE A 151 -3.21 1.52 -2.81
C ILE A 151 -1.95 1.98 -3.54
N LYS A 152 -0.96 2.39 -2.76
CA LYS A 152 0.36 2.83 -3.21
C LYS A 152 1.35 2.71 -2.05
N SER A 153 2.64 2.78 -2.34
CA SER A 153 3.69 2.61 -1.31
C SER A 153 3.66 3.68 -0.22
N GLU A 154 3.18 4.89 -0.52
CA GLU A 154 3.03 5.97 0.45
C GLU A 154 1.93 5.70 1.49
N ASN A 155 0.91 4.90 1.13
CA ASN A 155 -0.22 4.55 1.99
C ASN A 155 -0.04 3.21 2.72
N ILE A 156 1.14 2.61 2.67
CA ILE A 156 1.54 1.44 3.46
C ILE A 156 2.56 1.90 4.47
N LEU A 157 2.14 2.01 5.73
CA LEU A 157 2.97 2.49 6.84
C LEU A 157 3.42 1.33 7.72
N PHE A 158 4.45 1.54 8.51
CA PHE A 158 4.97 0.55 9.44
C PHE A 158 4.77 0.99 10.89
N ASP A 159 4.34 0.07 11.75
CA ASP A 159 4.35 0.26 13.19
C ASP A 159 5.76 0.09 13.78
N GLU A 160 5.87 0.14 15.12
CA GLU A 160 7.15 0.00 15.84
C GLU A 160 7.80 -1.38 15.63
N GLU A 161 7.00 -2.41 15.47
CA GLU A 161 7.42 -3.79 15.22
C GLU A 161 7.75 -4.06 13.75
N GLY A 162 7.52 -3.09 12.86
CA GLY A 162 7.74 -3.22 11.41
C GLY A 162 6.63 -3.98 10.69
N VAL A 163 5.44 -4.10 11.29
CA VAL A 163 4.25 -4.66 10.64
C VAL A 163 3.65 -3.62 9.72
N ALA A 164 3.34 -4.01 8.49
CA ALA A 164 2.73 -3.10 7.53
C ALA A 164 1.23 -2.92 7.80
N LYS A 165 0.80 -1.66 7.81
CA LYS A 165 -0.59 -1.25 7.94
C LYS A 165 -0.99 -0.35 6.76
N LEU A 166 -2.12 -0.66 6.13
CA LEU A 166 -2.68 0.13 5.04
C LEU A 166 -3.50 1.28 5.63
N THR A 167 -3.27 2.49 5.16
CA THR A 167 -3.96 3.73 5.57
C THR A 167 -4.70 4.37 4.40
N ASP A 168 -5.50 5.40 4.71
CA ASP A 168 -6.19 6.23 3.74
C ASP A 168 -7.11 5.44 2.79
N LEU A 169 -8.17 4.82 3.35
CA LEU A 169 -9.26 4.27 2.56
C LEU A 169 -9.83 5.37 1.64
N GLY A 170 -9.52 5.28 0.34
CA GLY A 170 -9.79 6.33 -0.65
C GLY A 170 -11.27 6.42 -1.07
N ILE A 171 -12.19 6.36 -0.13
CA ILE A 171 -13.64 6.36 -0.36
C ILE A 171 -14.11 7.70 -0.94
N ALA A 172 -13.39 8.84 -0.66
CA ALA A 172 -13.63 10.16 -1.27
C ALA A 172 -13.55 10.16 -2.79
N LYS A 173 -12.79 9.22 -3.34
CA LYS A 173 -12.66 9.04 -4.78
C LYS A 173 -13.90 8.42 -5.42
N ARG A 174 -14.93 8.11 -4.62
CA ARG A 174 -16.16 7.42 -5.05
C ARG A 174 -17.15 8.29 -5.80
N THR A 175 -17.10 9.63 -5.66
CA THR A 175 -18.11 10.52 -6.19
C THR A 175 -17.64 11.30 -7.41
N ASN A 176 -18.25 10.99 -8.57
CA ASN A 176 -18.43 11.88 -9.71
C ASN A 176 -17.22 12.35 -10.53
N ALA A 177 -16.05 11.73 -10.44
CA ALA A 177 -15.00 11.98 -11.43
C ALA A 177 -15.40 11.29 -12.75
N GLY A 178 -16.22 11.98 -13.55
CA GLY A 178 -16.36 11.68 -14.96
C GLY A 178 -15.07 12.04 -15.70
N PRO A 179 -14.87 11.63 -16.96
CA PRO A 179 -13.69 11.97 -17.75
C PRO A 179 -13.40 13.48 -17.84
N LYS A 180 -14.44 14.35 -17.63
CA LYS A 180 -14.31 15.81 -17.58
C LYS A 180 -13.71 16.31 -16.25
N ASP A 181 -13.96 15.63 -15.14
CA ASP A 181 -13.43 16.05 -13.83
C ASP A 181 -11.95 15.62 -13.66
N MET A 182 -11.52 14.54 -14.33
CA MET A 182 -10.10 14.19 -14.43
C MET A 182 -9.30 15.22 -15.24
N THR A 183 -9.92 15.89 -16.22
CA THR A 183 -9.28 16.96 -17.00
C THR A 183 -9.13 18.26 -16.20
N LEU A 184 -10.01 18.54 -15.23
CA LEU A 184 -9.92 19.72 -14.35
C LEU A 184 -8.87 19.55 -13.23
N THR A 185 -8.58 18.29 -12.80
CA THR A 185 -7.45 17.99 -11.90
C THR A 185 -6.09 17.97 -12.61
N LEU A 186 -6.05 18.08 -13.94
CA LEU A 186 -4.81 18.16 -14.74
C LEU A 186 -4.10 19.53 -14.64
N THR A 187 -4.76 20.55 -14.12
CA THR A 187 -4.13 21.84 -13.86
C THR A 187 -3.65 21.94 -12.41
N ASN A 188 -2.44 21.42 -12.15
CA ASN A 188 -1.55 21.72 -11.02
C ASN A 188 -1.77 21.11 -9.63
N VAL A 189 -2.68 20.16 -9.39
CA VAL A 189 -2.61 19.35 -8.15
C VAL A 189 -2.79 17.87 -8.51
N MET A 190 -1.70 17.11 -8.51
CA MET A 190 -1.70 15.63 -8.64
C MET A 190 -2.36 15.04 -7.38
N ILE A 191 -3.66 14.85 -7.39
CA ILE A 191 -4.37 14.09 -6.36
C ILE A 191 -4.20 12.60 -6.69
N GLY A 192 -3.23 11.96 -6.06
CA GLY A 192 -2.87 10.55 -6.23
C GLY A 192 -1.93 10.31 -7.40
N THR A 193 -1.01 9.37 -7.24
CA THR A 193 -0.03 9.01 -8.27
C THR A 193 -0.70 8.06 -9.27
N PRO A 194 -1.06 8.50 -10.50
CA PRO A 194 -1.80 7.67 -11.46
C PRO A 194 -1.05 6.39 -11.85
N ALA A 195 0.25 6.32 -11.56
CA ALA A 195 1.12 5.19 -11.87
C ALA A 195 0.67 3.84 -11.25
N TYR A 196 -0.09 3.88 -10.13
CA TYR A 196 -0.60 2.68 -9.46
C TYR A 196 -2.02 2.30 -9.89
N MET A 197 -2.72 3.20 -10.58
CA MET A 197 -4.13 3.00 -10.90
C MET A 197 -4.34 1.89 -11.92
N ALA A 198 -5.38 1.08 -11.69
CA ALA A 198 -5.83 0.07 -12.63
C ALA A 198 -6.36 0.72 -13.93
N PRO A 199 -6.26 0.02 -15.08
CA PRO A 199 -6.76 0.56 -16.36
C PRO A 199 -8.21 1.03 -16.31
N GLU A 200 -9.11 0.28 -15.69
CA GLU A 200 -10.53 0.65 -15.52
C GLU A 200 -10.70 1.89 -14.61
N HIS A 201 -9.82 2.07 -13.60
CA HIS A 201 -9.86 3.24 -12.73
C HIS A 201 -9.50 4.52 -13.49
N LEU A 202 -8.54 4.44 -14.42
CA LEU A 202 -8.16 5.55 -15.29
C LEU A 202 -9.22 5.90 -16.35
N MET A 203 -10.05 4.92 -16.75
CA MET A 203 -11.03 5.09 -17.83
C MET A 203 -12.44 5.37 -17.33
N ASP A 204 -12.89 4.73 -16.27
CA ASP A 204 -14.24 4.83 -15.74
C ASP A 204 -14.27 4.46 -14.25
N SER A 205 -14.23 5.46 -13.38
CA SER A 205 -14.23 5.26 -11.92
C SER A 205 -15.46 4.53 -11.37
N LYS A 206 -16.55 4.42 -12.15
CA LYS A 206 -17.76 3.67 -11.78
C LYS A 206 -17.57 2.15 -11.85
N LYS A 207 -16.57 1.68 -12.61
CA LYS A 207 -16.28 0.24 -12.79
C LYS A 207 -15.22 -0.28 -11.82
N VAL A 208 -14.80 0.54 -10.87
CA VAL A 208 -13.76 0.20 -9.89
C VAL A 208 -14.35 -0.71 -8.81
N ASP A 209 -13.79 -1.90 -8.69
CA ASP A 209 -14.07 -2.88 -7.64
C ASP A 209 -12.78 -3.37 -6.97
N ILE A 210 -12.86 -4.39 -6.12
CA ILE A 210 -11.72 -4.94 -5.36
C ILE A 210 -10.57 -5.40 -6.29
N ARG A 211 -10.87 -5.79 -7.52
CA ARG A 211 -9.85 -6.20 -8.51
C ARG A 211 -8.96 -5.04 -8.96
N SER A 212 -9.42 -3.80 -8.80
CA SER A 212 -8.60 -2.60 -9.02
C SER A 212 -7.58 -2.43 -7.90
N ASP A 213 -7.94 -2.73 -6.64
CA ASP A 213 -7.01 -2.74 -5.51
C ASP A 213 -5.98 -3.86 -5.65
N ILE A 214 -6.39 -5.05 -6.13
CA ILE A 214 -5.48 -6.15 -6.47
C ILE A 214 -4.46 -5.72 -7.52
N TYR A 215 -4.87 -4.97 -8.55
CA TYR A 215 -3.95 -4.43 -9.54
C TYR A 215 -2.95 -3.45 -8.91
N SER A 216 -3.43 -2.50 -8.12
CA SER A 216 -2.59 -1.50 -7.45
C SER A 216 -1.59 -2.15 -6.51
N LEU A 217 -1.99 -3.18 -5.74
CA LEU A 217 -1.08 -4.00 -4.93
C LEU A 217 -0.04 -4.72 -5.79
N GLY A 218 -0.41 -5.16 -7.00
CA GLY A 218 0.53 -5.70 -7.98
C GLY A 218 1.57 -4.68 -8.45
N ILE A 219 1.18 -3.42 -8.62
CA ILE A 219 2.12 -2.33 -8.94
C ILE A 219 3.06 -2.05 -7.76
N VAL A 220 2.56 -2.08 -6.52
CA VAL A 220 3.39 -1.98 -5.31
C VAL A 220 4.40 -3.14 -5.24
N LEU A 221 3.97 -4.38 -5.57
CA LEU A 221 4.89 -5.52 -5.64
C LEU A 221 5.98 -5.30 -6.70
N TRP A 222 5.61 -4.78 -7.87
CA TRP A 222 6.60 -4.40 -8.89
C TRP A 222 7.60 -3.40 -8.34
N GLU A 223 7.12 -2.31 -7.73
CA GLU A 223 7.95 -1.25 -7.16
C GLU A 223 8.93 -1.80 -6.13
N MET A 224 8.48 -2.63 -5.21
CA MET A 224 9.35 -3.31 -4.24
C MET A 224 10.46 -4.12 -4.90
N LEU A 225 10.15 -4.78 -6.02
CA LEU A 225 11.06 -5.68 -6.72
C LEU A 225 11.97 -4.96 -7.72
N ALA A 226 11.61 -3.77 -8.21
CA ALA A 226 12.35 -3.01 -9.22
C ALA A 226 12.98 -1.73 -8.66
N GLY A 227 12.46 -1.20 -7.53
CA GLY A 227 12.86 0.08 -6.94
C GLY A 227 12.04 1.28 -7.42
N GLU A 228 11.21 1.10 -8.44
CA GLU A 228 10.34 2.14 -9.02
C GLU A 228 9.08 1.51 -9.62
N PRO A 229 7.94 2.21 -9.71
CA PRO A 229 6.76 1.70 -10.40
C PRO A 229 7.02 1.46 -11.91
N PRO A 230 6.32 0.50 -12.56
CA PRO A 230 6.54 0.16 -13.97
C PRO A 230 6.16 1.28 -14.95
N ASN A 231 5.43 2.27 -14.48
CA ASN A 231 4.94 3.40 -15.23
C ASN A 231 5.53 4.74 -14.72
N ALA A 232 6.64 4.69 -13.98
CA ALA A 232 7.34 5.89 -13.50
C ALA A 232 7.67 6.83 -14.68
N GLY A 233 7.45 8.12 -14.48
CA GLY A 233 7.73 9.17 -15.48
C GLY A 233 6.71 9.31 -16.60
N LEU A 234 5.69 8.45 -16.68
CA LEU A 234 4.60 8.61 -17.65
C LEU A 234 3.59 9.68 -17.20
N THR A 235 3.17 10.49 -18.12
CA THR A 235 2.07 11.45 -17.92
C THR A 235 0.73 10.71 -17.77
N THR A 236 -0.26 11.37 -17.16
CA THR A 236 -1.62 10.82 -17.04
C THR A 236 -2.22 10.47 -18.40
N SER A 237 -1.99 11.31 -19.42
CA SER A 237 -2.47 11.07 -20.79
C SER A 237 -1.87 9.81 -21.41
N GLU A 238 -0.57 9.57 -21.18
CA GLU A 238 0.11 8.33 -21.63
C GLU A 238 -0.42 7.10 -20.90
N LEU A 239 -0.69 7.20 -19.60
CA LEU A 239 -1.30 6.13 -18.81
C LEU A 239 -2.70 5.78 -19.31
N ILE A 240 -3.55 6.78 -19.60
CA ILE A 240 -4.86 6.59 -20.20
C ILE A 240 -4.74 5.93 -21.59
N ALA A 241 -3.80 6.37 -22.43
CA ALA A 241 -3.56 5.79 -23.75
C ALA A 241 -3.07 4.32 -23.65
N LYS A 242 -2.28 3.97 -22.61
CA LYS A 242 -1.91 2.57 -22.34
C LYS A 242 -3.11 1.76 -21.88
N ALA A 243 -3.92 2.31 -20.97
CA ALA A 243 -5.12 1.67 -20.43
C ALA A 243 -6.15 1.36 -21.53
N SER A 244 -6.45 2.35 -22.41
CA SER A 244 -7.39 2.16 -23.54
C SER A 244 -6.96 1.05 -24.51
N ARG A 245 -5.64 0.89 -24.71
CA ARG A 245 -5.07 -0.17 -25.56
C ARG A 245 -4.86 -1.50 -24.81
N ARG A 246 -5.27 -1.59 -23.53
CA ARG A 246 -5.07 -2.76 -22.67
C ARG A 246 -3.64 -3.30 -22.68
N LYS A 247 -2.66 -2.39 -22.75
CA LYS A 247 -1.24 -2.77 -22.75
C LYS A 247 -0.82 -3.28 -21.37
N ARG A 248 -0.10 -4.39 -21.35
CA ARG A 248 0.51 -4.92 -20.12
C ARG A 248 1.63 -4.01 -19.66
N ILE A 249 1.90 -4.02 -18.34
CA ILE A 249 3.15 -3.47 -17.80
C ILE A 249 4.33 -4.27 -18.36
N PRO A 250 5.57 -3.72 -18.36
CA PRO A 250 6.77 -4.44 -18.79
C PRO A 250 6.95 -5.79 -18.05
N ASP A 251 7.78 -6.67 -18.55
CA ASP A 251 8.14 -7.89 -17.81
C ASP A 251 9.14 -7.53 -16.70
N ILE A 252 8.83 -7.85 -15.46
CA ILE A 252 9.70 -7.58 -14.30
C ILE A 252 11.13 -8.17 -14.47
N ARG A 253 11.27 -9.25 -15.26
CA ARG A 253 12.55 -9.87 -15.52
C ARG A 253 13.51 -8.99 -16.31
N THR A 254 13.03 -7.92 -16.95
CA THR A 254 13.90 -6.88 -17.54
C THR A 254 14.68 -6.10 -16.48
N LYS A 255 14.13 -5.97 -15.28
CA LYS A 255 14.77 -5.31 -14.13
C LYS A 255 15.42 -6.33 -13.18
N ARG A 256 14.87 -7.55 -13.07
CA ARG A 256 15.29 -8.58 -12.13
C ARG A 256 15.21 -9.98 -12.75
N PRO A 257 16.23 -10.37 -13.56
CA PRO A 257 16.20 -11.60 -14.39
C PRO A 257 15.98 -12.90 -13.60
N HIS A 258 16.53 -13.00 -12.39
CA HIS A 258 16.54 -14.23 -11.57
C HIS A 258 15.36 -14.35 -10.60
N LEU A 259 14.22 -13.69 -10.88
CA LEU A 259 13.02 -13.85 -10.05
C LEU A 259 12.44 -15.27 -10.18
N PRO A 260 12.01 -15.89 -9.07
CA PRO A 260 11.28 -17.16 -9.10
C PRO A 260 10.06 -17.07 -10.03
N ARG A 261 9.88 -18.09 -10.89
CA ARG A 261 8.78 -18.13 -11.87
C ARG A 261 7.42 -17.87 -11.25
N ARG A 262 7.16 -18.37 -10.02
CA ARG A 262 5.89 -18.18 -9.29
C ARG A 262 5.65 -16.70 -8.95
N ILE A 263 6.68 -15.95 -8.57
CA ILE A 263 6.56 -14.50 -8.30
C ILE A 263 6.24 -13.74 -9.58
N VAL A 264 6.83 -14.11 -10.71
CA VAL A 264 6.50 -13.54 -12.02
C VAL A 264 5.05 -13.83 -12.40
N ILE A 265 4.55 -15.05 -12.14
CA ILE A 265 3.14 -15.44 -12.39
C ILE A 265 2.20 -14.64 -11.49
N LEU A 266 2.48 -14.54 -10.18
CA LEU A 266 1.73 -13.72 -9.23
C LEU A 266 1.57 -12.29 -9.76
N LEU A 267 2.69 -11.63 -10.03
CA LEU A 267 2.72 -10.26 -10.52
C LEU A 267 1.92 -10.09 -11.82
N ARG A 268 2.12 -10.98 -12.81
CA ARG A 268 1.41 -10.94 -14.08
C ARG A 268 -0.10 -11.15 -13.94
N LYS A 269 -0.55 -11.98 -12.99
CA LYS A 269 -1.97 -12.20 -12.72
C LYS A 269 -2.56 -10.98 -12.02
N MET A 270 -1.93 -10.44 -10.99
CA MET A 270 -2.38 -9.23 -10.30
C MET A 270 -2.50 -8.03 -11.26
N THR A 271 -1.50 -7.83 -12.13
CA THR A 271 -1.42 -6.66 -13.02
C THR A 271 -1.96 -6.91 -14.43
N SER A 272 -2.85 -7.89 -14.61
CA SER A 272 -3.51 -8.10 -15.90
C SER A 272 -4.33 -6.85 -16.29
N PRO A 273 -4.24 -6.38 -17.55
CA PRO A 273 -5.05 -5.23 -18.00
C PRO A 273 -6.56 -5.48 -17.94
N ARG A 274 -6.98 -6.73 -18.02
CA ARG A 274 -8.38 -7.15 -17.91
C ARG A 274 -8.65 -7.61 -16.50
N ALA A 275 -9.63 -7.00 -15.82
CA ALA A 275 -10.00 -7.33 -14.44
C ALA A 275 -10.40 -8.81 -14.28
N GLU A 276 -11.08 -9.39 -15.28
CA GLU A 276 -11.52 -10.80 -15.29
C GLU A 276 -10.37 -11.80 -15.31
N ALA A 277 -9.18 -11.37 -15.75
CA ALA A 277 -7.97 -12.21 -15.80
C ALA A 277 -7.07 -12.06 -14.55
N ARG A 278 -7.49 -11.24 -13.57
CA ARG A 278 -6.81 -11.10 -12.27
C ARG A 278 -7.32 -12.16 -11.28
N PHE A 279 -6.79 -12.12 -10.07
CA PHE A 279 -7.48 -12.70 -8.92
C PHE A 279 -8.81 -11.97 -8.74
N GLN A 280 -9.87 -12.69 -8.43
CA GLN A 280 -11.20 -12.09 -8.26
C GLN A 280 -11.40 -11.61 -6.83
N HIS A 281 -10.74 -12.26 -5.87
CA HIS A 281 -10.75 -11.94 -4.44
C HIS A 281 -9.33 -11.87 -3.89
N PRO A 282 -9.03 -10.99 -2.91
CA PRO A 282 -7.71 -10.92 -2.27
C PRO A 282 -7.30 -12.24 -1.62
N GLU A 283 -8.23 -13.05 -1.15
CA GLU A 283 -7.98 -14.35 -0.54
C GLU A 283 -7.29 -15.34 -1.49
N GLU A 284 -7.55 -15.23 -2.81
CA GLU A 284 -6.84 -16.03 -3.80
C GLU A 284 -5.34 -15.71 -3.84
N ILE A 285 -4.94 -14.47 -3.50
CA ILE A 285 -3.53 -14.08 -3.39
C ILE A 285 -2.90 -14.79 -2.19
N LEU A 286 -3.60 -14.83 -1.04
CA LEU A 286 -3.13 -15.51 0.17
C LEU A 286 -2.93 -17.00 -0.11
N THR A 287 -3.93 -17.67 -0.71
CA THR A 287 -3.85 -19.07 -1.12
C THR A 287 -2.66 -19.33 -2.06
N PHE A 288 -2.47 -18.47 -3.05
CA PHE A 288 -1.34 -18.58 -3.98
C PHE A 288 0.02 -18.47 -3.27
N LEU A 289 0.12 -17.57 -2.28
CA LEU A 289 1.33 -17.37 -1.49
C LEU A 289 1.59 -18.54 -0.52
N ASP A 290 0.54 -19.14 0.02
CA ASP A 290 0.66 -20.36 0.87
C ASP A 290 1.19 -21.54 0.06
N GLU A 291 0.63 -21.81 -1.10
CA GLU A 291 1.15 -22.81 -2.02
C GLU A 291 2.62 -22.56 -2.41
N TYR A 292 2.99 -21.30 -2.62
CA TYR A 292 4.38 -20.92 -2.93
C TYR A 292 5.31 -21.24 -1.76
N ALA A 293 4.91 -20.88 -0.53
CA ALA A 293 5.68 -21.16 0.68
C ALA A 293 5.87 -22.68 0.92
N GLU A 294 4.79 -23.45 0.79
CA GLU A 294 4.84 -24.92 0.97
C GLU A 294 5.74 -25.61 -0.05
N ARG A 295 5.65 -25.21 -1.34
CA ARG A 295 6.54 -25.75 -2.39
C ARG A 295 7.99 -25.42 -2.13
N THR A 296 8.26 -24.18 -1.71
CA THR A 296 9.62 -23.75 -1.37
C THR A 296 10.17 -24.56 -0.21
N ARG A 297 9.36 -24.79 0.85
CA ARG A 297 9.73 -25.61 2.00
C ARG A 297 10.01 -27.07 1.61
N ARG A 298 9.15 -27.68 0.78
CA ARG A 298 9.35 -29.04 0.27
C ARG A 298 10.62 -29.19 -0.53
N ASN A 299 10.88 -28.25 -1.45
CA ASN A 299 12.09 -28.28 -2.27
C ASN A 299 13.34 -28.17 -1.41
N PHE A 300 13.33 -27.33 -0.37
CA PHE A 300 14.41 -27.20 0.59
C PHE A 300 14.64 -28.49 1.38
N GLN A 301 13.57 -29.12 1.88
CA GLN A 301 13.64 -30.40 2.59
C GLN A 301 14.20 -31.53 1.70
N MET A 302 13.73 -31.64 0.45
CA MET A 302 14.23 -32.62 -0.50
C MET A 302 15.72 -32.40 -0.82
N PHE A 303 16.14 -31.14 -0.97
CA PHE A 303 17.55 -30.82 -1.19
C PHE A 303 18.43 -31.29 -0.03
N PHE A 304 18.05 -30.98 1.21
CA PHE A 304 18.82 -31.42 2.38
C PHE A 304 18.79 -32.92 2.59
N ALA A 305 17.67 -33.58 2.33
CA ALA A 305 17.58 -35.04 2.35
C ALA A 305 18.53 -35.66 1.30
N GLY A 306 18.57 -35.09 0.10
CA GLY A 306 19.51 -35.53 -0.94
C GLY A 306 20.98 -35.33 -0.56
N VAL A 307 21.32 -34.16 0.01
CA VAL A 307 22.70 -33.92 0.52
C VAL A 307 23.06 -34.89 1.62
N ALA A 308 22.17 -35.16 2.59
CA ALA A 308 22.40 -36.11 3.67
C ALA A 308 22.60 -37.52 3.11
N ALA A 309 21.79 -37.96 2.16
CA ALA A 309 21.93 -39.27 1.52
C ALA A 309 23.27 -39.46 0.81
N VAL A 310 23.69 -38.43 0.03
CA VAL A 310 24.99 -38.43 -0.66
C VAL A 310 26.15 -38.47 0.36
N SER A 311 26.07 -37.66 1.42
CA SER A 311 27.10 -37.62 2.47
C SER A 311 27.22 -38.97 3.17
N SER A 312 26.08 -39.63 3.48
CA SER A 312 26.05 -40.97 4.11
C SER A 312 26.65 -42.01 3.15
N ALA A 313 26.32 -41.99 1.86
CA ALA A 313 26.86 -42.91 0.88
C ALA A 313 28.39 -42.77 0.74
N VAL A 314 28.89 -41.52 0.71
CA VAL A 314 30.36 -41.24 0.64
C VAL A 314 31.05 -41.77 1.92
N LEU A 315 30.45 -41.59 3.10
CA LEU A 315 31.01 -42.10 4.36
C LEU A 315 31.08 -43.63 4.36
N LEU A 316 29.99 -44.30 3.95
CA LEU A 316 29.94 -45.76 3.87
C LEU A 316 30.98 -46.28 2.86
N LEU A 317 31.15 -45.62 1.73
CA LEU A 317 32.18 -45.99 0.74
C LEU A 317 33.59 -45.84 1.31
N ALA A 318 33.86 -44.75 2.02
CA ALA A 318 35.15 -44.51 2.67
C ALA A 318 35.47 -45.59 3.71
N VAL A 319 34.48 -45.92 4.56
CA VAL A 319 34.61 -47.03 5.54
C VAL A 319 34.85 -48.37 4.85
N TRP A 320 34.14 -48.67 3.76
CA TRP A 320 34.30 -49.91 3.02
C TRP A 320 35.71 -50.04 2.38
N ILE A 321 36.23 -48.93 1.82
CA ILE A 321 37.59 -48.88 1.27
C ILE A 321 38.63 -49.13 2.36
N LEU A 322 38.50 -48.50 3.52
CA LEU A 322 39.39 -48.67 4.67
C LEU A 322 39.41 -50.11 5.17
N LEU A 323 38.22 -50.77 5.26
CA LEU A 323 38.10 -52.15 5.71
C LEU A 323 38.69 -53.16 4.70
N ARG A 324 38.82 -52.82 3.42
CA ARG A 324 39.47 -53.65 2.39
C ARG A 324 40.99 -53.44 2.25
N ALA A 325 41.51 -52.35 2.79
CA ALA A 325 42.93 -52.01 2.77
C ALA A 325 43.74 -52.62 3.93
N HIS A 326 43.05 -53.30 4.86
CA HIS A 326 43.61 -54.17 5.92
C HIS A 326 43.22 -55.63 5.66
#